data_b43f244b60d2f24b360fd89a4bcd9a2a
#
_entry.id   b43f244b60d2f24b360fd89a4bcd9a2a
#
_cell.length_a   1.000
_cell.length_b   1.000
_cell.length_c   1.000
_cell.angle_alpha   90.00
_cell.angle_beta   90.00
_cell.angle_gamma   90.00
#
_symmetry.space_group_name_H-M   'P 1'
#
loop_
_entity.id
_entity.type
_entity.pdbx_description
1 polymer ?
#
loop_
_entity_poly.entity_id
_entity_poly.type
_entity_poly.pdbx_seq_one_letter_code
_entity_poly.pdbx_strand_id
1 'polypeptide(L)'
;MNKGRPKKNNSKNKNFRVRLTEEEYKLLDLLSKETGKSKSDILRGGIKMNEIKIKYFSNEIDKLEFIEGDKSDWIDLRAAENVTLKAGEFKLIKLGVGMILPEGYEAHMLPRSSTYKNFGITMTNSMGIIDESYCGENDEWRFPALAHRDTEIHVNDRIAQFRIVKKMPKVVFEEVDHLNEVSRGGIGVTGRS
;
A
#
# COMPACT_ATOMS: atom_id res chain seq x y z
N MET A 1 42.30 15.23 26.54
CA MET A 1 42.03 14.47 25.28
C MET A 1 40.55 14.62 24.93
N ASN A 2 40.23 15.46 23.94
CA ASN A 2 38.87 15.63 23.48
C ASN A 2 38.44 14.39 22.66
N LYS A 3 37.55 13.56 23.21
CA LYS A 3 36.90 12.48 22.45
C LYS A 3 35.98 13.08 21.40
N GLY A 4 36.39 13.06 20.15
CA GLY A 4 35.53 13.49 19.03
C GLY A 4 34.21 12.74 19.00
N ARG A 5 33.13 13.44 18.61
CA ARG A 5 31.79 12.90 18.47
C ARG A 5 31.81 11.66 17.56
N PRO A 6 31.20 10.52 17.96
CA PRO A 6 31.20 9.30 17.12
C PRO A 6 30.54 9.61 15.77
N LYS A 7 31.18 9.20 14.68
CA LYS A 7 30.66 9.34 13.31
C LYS A 7 29.39 8.48 13.20
N LYS A 8 28.25 9.12 12.96
CA LYS A 8 27.04 8.41 12.56
C LYS A 8 27.29 7.73 11.20
N ASN A 9 27.00 6.45 11.08
CA ASN A 9 27.11 5.66 9.84
C ASN A 9 26.30 6.21 8.64
N ASN A 10 25.56 7.31 8.82
CA ASN A 10 24.69 7.97 7.84
C ASN A 10 25.13 9.42 7.59
N SER A 11 26.44 9.71 7.58
CA SER A 11 26.93 11.05 7.26
C SER A 11 26.69 11.37 5.78
N LYS A 12 25.97 12.47 5.52
CA LYS A 12 25.74 13.01 4.16
C LYS A 12 27.07 13.54 3.60
N ASN A 13 27.81 12.69 2.89
CA ASN A 13 29.19 12.99 2.41
C ASN A 13 29.29 13.22 0.89
N LYS A 14 28.14 13.21 0.18
CA LYS A 14 28.12 13.52 -1.26
C LYS A 14 27.30 14.79 -1.51
N ASN A 15 27.85 15.69 -2.34
CA ASN A 15 27.18 16.90 -2.78
C ASN A 15 26.62 16.71 -4.18
N PHE A 16 25.37 17.12 -4.37
CA PHE A 16 24.70 17.15 -5.67
C PHE A 16 24.15 18.56 -5.91
N ARG A 17 24.36 19.10 -7.11
CA ARG A 17 23.85 20.42 -7.49
C ARG A 17 22.68 20.25 -8.44
N VAL A 18 21.56 20.87 -8.09
CA VAL A 18 20.36 20.95 -8.95
C VAL A 18 20.26 22.38 -9.47
N ARG A 19 20.01 22.53 -10.77
CA ARG A 19 19.61 23.81 -11.36
C ARG A 19 18.09 23.82 -11.41
N LEU A 20 17.49 24.89 -10.90
CA LEU A 20 16.06 25.09 -10.88
C LEU A 20 15.74 26.35 -11.70
N THR A 21 14.61 26.38 -12.36
CA THR A 21 14.02 27.60 -12.90
C THR A 21 13.54 28.50 -11.76
N GLU A 22 13.26 29.75 -12.05
CA GLU A 22 12.72 30.68 -11.06
C GLU A 22 11.37 30.22 -10.50
N GLU A 23 10.55 29.60 -11.34
CA GLU A 23 9.23 29.06 -10.96
C GLU A 23 9.37 27.84 -10.03
N GLU A 24 10.26 26.90 -10.36
CA GLU A 24 10.55 25.74 -9.52
C GLU A 24 11.12 26.15 -8.17
N TYR A 25 11.98 27.18 -8.14
CA TYR A 25 12.54 27.69 -6.89
C TYR A 25 11.45 28.32 -5.99
N LYS A 26 10.52 29.11 -6.59
CA LYS A 26 9.38 29.68 -5.86
C LYS A 26 8.46 28.61 -5.31
N LEU A 27 8.15 27.56 -6.09
CA LEU A 27 7.36 26.43 -5.65
C LEU A 27 8.02 25.69 -4.46
N LEU A 28 9.34 25.47 -4.55
CA LEU A 28 10.10 24.84 -3.49
C LEU A 28 10.13 25.70 -2.20
N ASP A 29 10.16 27.03 -2.33
CA ASP A 29 10.09 27.97 -1.22
C ASP A 29 8.72 27.95 -0.52
N LEU A 30 7.64 27.91 -1.31
CA LEU A 30 6.27 27.75 -0.79
C LEU A 30 6.11 26.42 -0.04
N LEU A 31 6.52 25.31 -0.65
CA LEU A 31 6.46 23.99 -0.02
C LEU A 31 7.27 23.93 1.28
N SER A 32 8.42 24.62 1.32
CA SER A 32 9.25 24.71 2.54
C SER A 32 8.52 25.45 3.65
N LYS A 33 7.81 26.53 3.34
CA LYS A 33 7.04 27.32 4.29
C LYS A 33 5.79 26.57 4.81
N GLU A 34 5.08 25.91 3.91
CA GLU A 34 3.86 25.16 4.25
C GLU A 34 4.15 23.89 5.05
N THR A 35 5.22 23.17 4.72
CA THR A 35 5.54 21.89 5.36
C THR A 35 6.47 22.01 6.56
N GLY A 36 7.11 23.17 6.77
CA GLY A 36 8.16 23.37 7.78
C GLY A 36 9.42 22.58 7.52
N LYS A 37 9.54 21.90 6.35
CA LYS A 37 10.72 21.11 5.96
C LYS A 37 11.74 21.99 5.22
N SER A 38 13.04 21.69 5.37
CA SER A 38 14.04 22.39 4.58
C SER A 38 13.88 22.08 3.09
N LYS A 39 14.20 23.04 2.20
CA LYS A 39 14.22 22.83 0.73
C LYS A 39 15.04 21.58 0.35
N SER A 40 16.13 21.34 1.06
CA SER A 40 16.98 20.17 0.89
C SER A 40 16.28 18.84 1.27
N ASP A 41 15.41 18.86 2.28
CA ASP A 41 14.66 17.66 2.68
C ASP A 41 13.49 17.40 1.76
N ILE A 42 12.88 18.46 1.21
CA ILE A 42 11.84 18.34 0.17
C ILE A 42 12.42 17.71 -1.10
N LEU A 43 13.56 18.22 -1.58
CA LEU A 43 14.26 17.66 -2.74
C LEU A 43 14.72 16.21 -2.51
N ARG A 44 15.16 15.87 -1.29
CA ARG A 44 15.51 14.49 -0.93
C ARG A 44 14.29 13.60 -0.75
N GLY A 45 13.14 14.15 -0.40
CA GLY A 45 11.87 13.41 -0.32
C GLY A 45 11.49 12.72 -1.64
N GLY A 46 11.84 13.35 -2.78
CA GLY A 46 11.72 12.72 -4.11
C GLY A 46 12.74 11.61 -4.41
N ILE A 47 13.79 11.47 -3.58
CA ILE A 47 14.85 10.46 -3.74
C ILE A 47 14.76 9.36 -2.67
N LYS A 48 13.99 9.57 -1.59
CA LYS A 48 13.77 8.53 -0.60
C LYS A 48 12.94 7.42 -1.24
N MET A 49 13.53 6.23 -1.33
CA MET A 49 12.74 5.01 -1.42
C MET A 49 11.75 5.03 -0.26
N ASN A 50 10.49 4.80 -0.55
CA ASN A 50 9.46 4.68 0.49
C ASN A 50 9.82 3.46 1.34
N GLU A 51 10.39 3.71 2.52
CA GLU A 51 10.75 2.66 3.47
C GLU A 51 9.48 2.24 4.21
N ILE A 52 9.07 1.00 4.06
CA ILE A 52 7.97 0.38 4.80
C ILE A 52 8.57 -0.40 5.95
N LYS A 53 8.20 -0.05 7.18
CA LYS A 53 8.56 -0.88 8.34
C LYS A 53 7.56 -2.02 8.43
N ILE A 54 8.06 -3.24 8.49
CA ILE A 54 7.24 -4.45 8.54
C ILE A 54 7.53 -5.23 9.81
N LYS A 55 6.45 -5.71 10.47
CA LYS A 55 6.48 -6.71 11.52
C LYS A 55 5.97 -8.02 10.96
N TYR A 56 6.69 -9.10 11.21
CA TYR A 56 6.25 -10.45 10.93
C TYR A 56 5.68 -11.07 12.21
N PHE A 57 4.43 -11.55 12.14
CA PHE A 57 3.74 -12.27 13.23
C PHE A 57 3.97 -13.78 13.17
N SER A 58 4.47 -14.28 12.04
CA SER A 58 4.82 -15.68 11.83
C SER A 58 6.24 -15.80 11.25
N ASN A 59 6.96 -16.84 11.70
CA ASN A 59 8.26 -17.20 11.14
C ASN A 59 8.15 -18.28 10.05
N GLU A 60 6.95 -18.79 9.80
CA GLU A 60 6.69 -19.88 8.85
C GLU A 60 6.38 -19.38 7.44
N ILE A 61 6.21 -18.07 7.25
CA ILE A 61 6.05 -17.46 5.94
C ILE A 61 7.37 -16.88 5.43
N ASP A 62 7.59 -16.99 4.12
CA ASP A 62 8.71 -16.34 3.47
C ASP A 62 8.62 -14.82 3.62
N LYS A 63 9.76 -14.16 3.70
CA LYS A 63 9.82 -12.70 3.73
C LYS A 63 9.24 -12.11 2.43
N LEU A 64 8.57 -10.97 2.57
CA LEU A 64 8.03 -10.27 1.41
C LEU A 64 9.16 -9.73 0.56
N GLU A 65 9.06 -9.92 -0.74
CA GLU A 65 10.02 -9.46 -1.72
C GLU A 65 9.32 -8.59 -2.76
N PHE A 66 9.93 -7.44 -3.07
CA PHE A 66 9.56 -6.65 -4.22
C PHE A 66 10.22 -7.28 -5.46
N ILE A 67 9.41 -7.62 -6.46
CA ILE A 67 9.93 -8.19 -7.69
C ILE A 67 10.51 -7.05 -8.53
N GLU A 68 11.84 -6.93 -8.57
CA GLU A 68 12.52 -5.96 -9.39
C GLU A 68 12.30 -6.24 -10.89
N GLY A 69 12.16 -5.16 -11.66
CA GLY A 69 11.93 -5.20 -13.11
C GLY A 69 10.45 -5.15 -13.47
N ASP A 70 10.15 -5.00 -14.77
CA ASP A 70 8.83 -4.71 -15.36
C ASP A 70 7.77 -5.83 -15.21
N LYS A 71 7.94 -6.76 -14.28
CA LYS A 71 7.08 -7.94 -14.15
C LYS A 71 5.85 -7.73 -13.29
N SER A 72 5.93 -6.96 -12.22
CA SER A 72 4.80 -6.69 -11.32
C SER A 72 5.10 -5.58 -10.33
N ASP A 73 4.14 -4.67 -10.13
CA ASP A 73 4.13 -3.68 -9.04
C ASP A 73 3.48 -4.24 -7.75
N TRP A 74 3.04 -5.50 -7.78
CA TRP A 74 2.32 -6.13 -6.68
C TRP A 74 3.23 -7.05 -5.89
N ILE A 75 3.10 -6.98 -4.56
CA ILE A 75 3.84 -7.81 -3.60
C ILE A 75 2.92 -8.92 -3.11
N ASP A 76 3.35 -10.16 -3.22
CA ASP A 76 2.57 -11.32 -2.78
C ASP A 76 2.44 -11.36 -1.24
N LEU A 77 1.23 -11.70 -0.77
CA LEU A 77 0.92 -11.99 0.63
C LEU A 77 0.57 -13.46 0.81
N ARG A 78 1.02 -14.02 1.91
CA ARG A 78 0.94 -15.44 2.19
C ARG A 78 0.04 -15.76 3.37
N ALA A 79 -0.62 -16.90 3.35
CA ALA A 79 -1.33 -17.42 4.51
C ALA A 79 -0.33 -17.73 5.63
N ALA A 80 -0.59 -17.26 6.85
CA ALA A 80 0.25 -17.52 8.02
C ALA A 80 -0.33 -18.61 8.93
N GLU A 81 -1.35 -19.30 8.49
CA GLU A 81 -1.99 -20.40 9.21
C GLU A 81 -2.51 -21.45 8.21
N ASN A 82 -2.59 -22.70 8.66
CA ASN A 82 -3.31 -23.74 7.92
C ASN A 82 -4.81 -23.54 8.09
N VAL A 83 -5.56 -23.60 7.00
CA VAL A 83 -7.00 -23.36 6.98
C VAL A 83 -7.70 -24.43 6.16
N THR A 84 -8.70 -25.07 6.74
CA THR A 84 -9.66 -25.92 6.02
C THR A 84 -11.01 -25.24 6.07
N LEU A 85 -11.65 -25.05 4.89
CA LEU A 85 -12.97 -24.44 4.77
C LEU A 85 -13.88 -25.34 3.94
N LYS A 86 -15.15 -25.41 4.36
CA LYS A 86 -16.23 -25.96 3.57
C LYS A 86 -16.81 -24.91 2.63
N ALA A 87 -17.46 -25.36 1.56
CA ALA A 87 -18.19 -24.46 0.68
C ALA A 87 -19.20 -23.62 1.47
N GLY A 88 -19.17 -22.29 1.26
CA GLY A 88 -19.98 -21.31 1.97
C GLY A 88 -19.40 -20.79 3.29
N GLU A 89 -18.30 -21.34 3.79
CA GLU A 89 -17.67 -20.85 5.02
C GLU A 89 -16.86 -19.59 4.79
N PHE A 90 -16.90 -18.70 5.77
CA PHE A 90 -16.14 -17.45 5.83
C PHE A 90 -15.06 -17.53 6.90
N LYS A 91 -13.88 -17.01 6.59
CA LYS A 91 -12.79 -16.84 7.58
C LYS A 91 -11.92 -15.63 7.26
N LEU A 92 -11.48 -14.95 8.31
CA LEU A 92 -10.38 -13.97 8.25
C LEU A 92 -9.04 -14.70 8.36
N ILE A 93 -8.43 -15.04 7.24
CA ILE A 93 -7.16 -15.77 7.18
C ILE A 93 -6.03 -14.81 7.54
N LYS A 94 -5.19 -15.20 8.49
CA LYS A 94 -4.01 -14.43 8.90
C LYS A 94 -2.97 -14.39 7.79
N LEU A 95 -2.37 -13.22 7.58
CA LEU A 95 -1.32 -13.02 6.58
C LEU A 95 0.09 -12.88 7.19
N GLY A 96 0.19 -12.94 8.53
CA GLY A 96 1.45 -12.96 9.24
C GLY A 96 2.28 -11.68 9.16
N VAL A 97 1.71 -10.58 8.70
CA VAL A 97 2.40 -9.29 8.55
C VAL A 97 1.57 -8.12 9.07
N GLY A 98 2.23 -7.10 9.56
CA GLY A 98 1.68 -5.77 9.84
C GLY A 98 2.72 -4.73 9.42
N MET A 99 2.29 -3.54 8.99
CA MET A 99 3.19 -2.56 8.40
C MET A 99 2.90 -1.15 8.89
N ILE A 100 3.95 -0.34 8.97
CA ILE A 100 3.84 1.12 9.05
C ILE A 100 4.04 1.66 7.64
N LEU A 101 2.95 2.11 7.04
CA LEU A 101 2.97 2.69 5.71
C LEU A 101 3.56 4.12 5.75
N PRO A 102 4.13 4.62 4.64
CA PRO A 102 4.57 6.01 4.57
C PRO A 102 3.37 6.97 4.72
N GLU A 103 3.60 8.13 5.35
CA GLU A 103 2.59 9.17 5.48
C GLU A 103 1.99 9.57 4.12
N GLY A 104 0.67 9.63 4.03
CA GLY A 104 -0.06 9.97 2.82
C GLY A 104 -0.20 8.81 1.82
N TYR A 105 0.05 7.58 2.27
CA TYR A 105 -0.16 6.37 1.47
C TYR A 105 -1.11 5.40 2.17
N GLU A 106 -1.71 4.52 1.38
CA GLU A 106 -2.53 3.40 1.83
C GLU A 106 -2.16 2.14 1.05
N ALA A 107 -2.44 0.97 1.59
CA ALA A 107 -2.24 -0.28 0.88
C ALA A 107 -3.56 -0.80 0.30
N HIS A 108 -3.53 -1.18 -0.97
CA HIS A 108 -4.63 -1.88 -1.63
C HIS A 108 -4.29 -3.36 -1.73
N MET A 109 -5.09 -4.21 -1.11
CA MET A 109 -4.94 -5.67 -1.12
C MET A 109 -6.02 -6.31 -1.98
N LEU A 110 -5.60 -7.22 -2.86
CA LEU A 110 -6.46 -7.97 -3.77
C LEU A 110 -6.12 -9.46 -3.74
N PRO A 111 -7.05 -10.35 -4.14
CA PRO A 111 -6.68 -11.71 -4.48
C PRO A 111 -5.65 -11.71 -5.64
N ARG A 112 -4.83 -12.74 -5.72
CA ARG A 112 -4.03 -13.00 -6.93
C ARG A 112 -4.92 -13.56 -8.03
N SER A 113 -4.52 -13.44 -9.28
CA SER A 113 -5.25 -13.98 -10.43
C SER A 113 -5.51 -15.50 -10.31
N SER A 114 -4.64 -16.22 -9.61
CA SER A 114 -4.75 -17.67 -9.39
C SER A 114 -5.49 -18.07 -8.13
N THR A 115 -5.85 -17.13 -7.24
CA THR A 115 -6.41 -17.42 -5.92
C THR A 115 -7.71 -18.24 -6.02
N TYR A 116 -8.65 -17.81 -6.85
CA TYR A 116 -9.90 -18.56 -7.04
C TYR A 116 -9.67 -19.94 -7.67
N LYS A 117 -8.83 -20.01 -8.71
CA LYS A 117 -8.51 -21.27 -9.39
C LYS A 117 -7.91 -22.29 -8.43
N ASN A 118 -6.93 -21.87 -7.63
CA ASN A 118 -6.18 -22.78 -6.76
C ASN A 118 -6.98 -23.16 -5.51
N PHE A 119 -7.60 -22.18 -4.87
CA PHE A 119 -8.20 -22.36 -3.54
C PHE A 119 -9.73 -22.25 -3.53
N GLY A 120 -10.37 -21.81 -4.61
CA GLY A 120 -11.83 -21.64 -4.66
C GLY A 120 -12.35 -20.59 -3.68
N ILE A 121 -11.53 -19.65 -3.26
CA ILE A 121 -11.91 -18.56 -2.35
C ILE A 121 -12.01 -17.22 -3.08
N THR A 122 -12.91 -16.37 -2.59
CA THR A 122 -13.00 -14.95 -2.99
C THR A 122 -12.79 -14.05 -1.77
N MET A 123 -12.34 -12.84 -2.01
CA MET A 123 -12.27 -11.79 -1.00
C MET A 123 -13.65 -11.13 -0.88
N THR A 124 -14.25 -11.15 0.32
CA THR A 124 -15.65 -10.72 0.51
C THR A 124 -15.86 -9.22 0.37
N ASN A 125 -14.85 -8.41 0.64
CA ASN A 125 -14.89 -6.95 0.49
C ASN A 125 -14.31 -6.47 -0.85
N SER A 126 -14.15 -7.35 -1.84
CA SER A 126 -13.60 -7.08 -3.17
C SER A 126 -12.17 -6.53 -3.17
N MET A 127 -11.88 -5.50 -2.39
CA MET A 127 -10.56 -4.92 -2.17
C MET A 127 -10.38 -4.59 -0.69
N GLY A 128 -9.28 -5.03 -0.10
CA GLY A 128 -8.86 -4.60 1.23
C GLY A 128 -8.15 -3.26 1.13
N ILE A 129 -8.64 -2.25 1.85
CA ILE A 129 -7.97 -0.96 1.97
C ILE A 129 -7.42 -0.87 3.38
N ILE A 130 -6.12 -0.67 3.48
CA ILE A 130 -5.39 -0.57 4.74
C ILE A 130 -4.74 0.80 4.79
N ASP A 131 -5.25 1.68 5.63
CA ASP A 131 -4.69 3.01 5.77
C ASP A 131 -3.49 3.06 6.74
N GLU A 132 -2.78 4.18 6.75
CA GLU A 132 -1.57 4.36 7.57
C GLU A 132 -1.82 4.32 9.07
N SER A 133 -3.07 4.45 9.54
CA SER A 133 -3.42 4.37 10.96
C SER A 133 -3.50 2.94 11.47
N TYR A 134 -3.68 1.94 10.58
CA TYR A 134 -3.67 0.53 10.92
C TYR A 134 -2.23 0.00 11.04
N CYS A 135 -1.54 0.44 12.09
CA CYS A 135 -0.12 0.17 12.32
C CYS A 135 0.22 -0.10 13.79
N GLY A 136 -0.78 -0.50 14.58
CA GLY A 136 -0.61 -0.88 15.98
C GLY A 136 0.16 -2.18 16.15
N GLU A 137 0.60 -2.45 17.38
CA GLU A 137 1.47 -3.58 17.72
C GLU A 137 0.85 -4.95 17.36
N ASN A 138 -0.49 -5.04 17.33
CA ASN A 138 -1.25 -6.26 17.03
C ASN A 138 -2.08 -6.17 15.74
N ASP A 139 -1.83 -5.17 14.91
CA ASP A 139 -2.57 -4.94 13.67
C ASP A 139 -2.03 -5.83 12.54
N GLU A 140 -2.30 -7.13 12.69
CA GLU A 140 -1.99 -8.13 11.68
C GLU A 140 -2.97 -8.05 10.51
N TRP A 141 -2.45 -8.00 9.29
CA TRP A 141 -3.25 -8.02 8.07
C TRP A 141 -3.94 -9.37 7.89
N ARG A 142 -5.19 -9.33 7.42
CA ARG A 142 -6.00 -10.54 7.22
C ARG A 142 -6.72 -10.50 5.88
N PHE A 143 -6.89 -11.69 5.31
CA PHE A 143 -7.64 -11.90 4.07
C PHE A 143 -9.05 -12.41 4.41
N PRO A 144 -10.13 -11.62 4.14
CA PRO A 144 -11.51 -12.05 4.37
C PRO A 144 -11.96 -13.00 3.26
N ALA A 145 -11.83 -14.29 3.49
CA ALA A 145 -12.10 -15.36 2.54
C ALA A 145 -13.52 -15.91 2.68
N LEU A 146 -14.21 -16.05 1.55
CA LEU A 146 -15.40 -16.89 1.41
C LEU A 146 -15.06 -18.08 0.49
N ALA A 147 -15.25 -19.29 0.98
CA ALA A 147 -15.00 -20.51 0.21
C ALA A 147 -16.22 -20.86 -0.67
N HIS A 148 -15.99 -21.11 -1.97
CA HIS A 148 -17.00 -21.55 -2.93
C HIS A 148 -16.99 -23.07 -3.14
N ARG A 149 -16.00 -23.75 -2.61
CA ARG A 149 -15.87 -25.21 -2.57
C ARG A 149 -15.07 -25.58 -1.33
N ASP A 150 -15.12 -26.85 -0.94
CA ASP A 150 -14.24 -27.40 0.08
C ASP A 150 -12.79 -27.15 -0.35
N THR A 151 -11.99 -26.64 0.57
CA THR A 151 -10.62 -26.24 0.26
C THR A 151 -9.70 -26.31 1.47
N GLU A 152 -8.43 -26.50 1.19
CA GLU A 152 -7.34 -26.41 2.14
C GLU A 152 -6.32 -25.37 1.67
N ILE A 153 -5.86 -24.56 2.58
CA ILE A 153 -4.85 -23.53 2.38
C ILE A 153 -3.77 -23.79 3.43
N HIS A 154 -2.53 -23.91 2.98
CA HIS A 154 -1.41 -24.18 3.86
C HIS A 154 -0.63 -22.91 4.19
N VAL A 155 0.06 -22.93 5.33
CA VAL A 155 1.03 -21.90 5.65
C VAL A 155 1.96 -21.67 4.46
N ASN A 156 2.25 -20.41 4.19
CA ASN A 156 3.09 -19.95 3.11
C ASN A 156 2.46 -19.97 1.70
N ASP A 157 1.21 -20.42 1.54
CA ASP A 157 0.47 -20.29 0.29
C ASP A 157 0.24 -18.81 -0.05
N ARG A 158 0.50 -18.43 -1.31
CA ARG A 158 0.27 -17.06 -1.82
C ARG A 158 -1.20 -16.89 -2.20
N ILE A 159 -1.98 -16.27 -1.31
CA ILE A 159 -3.43 -16.11 -1.47
C ILE A 159 -3.87 -14.68 -1.83
N ALA A 160 -3.00 -13.70 -1.62
CA ALA A 160 -3.29 -12.29 -1.86
C ALA A 160 -2.05 -11.58 -2.43
N GLN A 161 -2.24 -10.35 -2.83
CA GLN A 161 -1.19 -9.42 -3.24
C GLN A 161 -1.58 -8.00 -2.86
N PHE A 162 -0.61 -7.12 -2.67
CA PHE A 162 -0.87 -5.71 -2.37
C PHE A 162 0.10 -4.79 -3.11
N ARG A 163 -0.29 -3.54 -3.19
CA ARG A 163 0.58 -2.41 -3.52
C ARG A 163 0.21 -1.20 -2.68
N ILE A 164 1.12 -0.25 -2.53
CA ILE A 164 0.83 1.03 -1.89
C ILE A 164 0.48 2.09 -2.93
N VAL A 165 -0.49 2.94 -2.60
CA VAL A 165 -0.95 4.04 -3.44
C VAL A 165 -1.04 5.32 -2.61
N LYS A 166 -0.98 6.48 -3.26
CA LYS A 166 -1.23 7.75 -2.56
C LYS A 166 -2.68 7.83 -2.12
N LYS A 167 -2.91 8.31 -0.91
CA LYS A 167 -4.25 8.62 -0.41
C LYS A 167 -4.90 9.71 -1.24
N MET A 168 -6.21 9.70 -1.27
CA MET A 168 -7.00 10.77 -1.88
C MET A 168 -6.65 12.12 -1.23
N PRO A 169 -6.42 13.19 -2.01
CA PRO A 169 -6.21 14.52 -1.45
C PRO A 169 -7.46 14.98 -0.68
N LYS A 170 -7.29 15.93 0.22
CA LYS A 170 -8.43 16.58 0.87
C LYS A 170 -9.32 17.20 -0.19
N VAL A 171 -10.60 16.88 -0.13
CA VAL A 171 -11.63 17.45 -0.99
C VAL A 171 -12.64 18.19 -0.13
N VAL A 172 -13.24 19.22 -0.71
CA VAL A 172 -14.36 19.96 -0.12
C VAL A 172 -15.55 19.74 -1.04
N PHE A 173 -16.66 19.33 -0.47
CA PHE A 173 -17.92 19.22 -1.22
C PHE A 173 -18.65 20.55 -1.16
N GLU A 174 -18.97 21.10 -2.34
CA GLU A 174 -19.85 22.24 -2.50
C GLU A 174 -21.20 21.70 -3.02
N GLU A 175 -22.25 21.96 -2.25
CA GLU A 175 -23.60 21.60 -2.65
C GLU A 175 -24.09 22.59 -3.74
N VAL A 176 -24.57 22.05 -4.85
CA VAL A 176 -25.09 22.83 -5.97
C VAL A 176 -26.45 22.30 -6.39
N ASP A 177 -27.35 23.19 -6.80
CA ASP A 177 -28.70 22.83 -7.27
C ASP A 177 -28.66 22.11 -8.62
N HIS A 178 -27.67 22.42 -9.47
CA HIS A 178 -27.57 21.91 -10.83
C HIS A 178 -26.13 21.53 -11.17
N LEU A 179 -25.96 20.38 -11.85
CA LEU A 179 -24.70 20.00 -12.50
C LEU A 179 -24.65 20.62 -13.90
N ASN A 180 -23.45 20.98 -14.36
CA ASN A 180 -23.25 21.81 -15.56
C ASN A 180 -23.54 21.12 -16.90
N GLU A 181 -23.74 19.79 -16.90
CA GLU A 181 -23.80 19.02 -18.13
C GLU A 181 -25.15 18.31 -18.32
N VAL A 182 -25.50 18.07 -19.59
CA VAL A 182 -26.66 17.23 -19.92
C VAL A 182 -26.43 15.79 -19.48
N SER A 183 -27.44 15.16 -18.91
CA SER A 183 -27.37 13.77 -18.48
C SER A 183 -26.94 12.84 -19.61
N ARG A 184 -25.91 12.05 -19.38
CA ARG A 184 -25.40 11.05 -20.33
C ARG A 184 -26.27 9.79 -20.47
N GLY A 185 -27.34 9.68 -19.68
CA GLY A 185 -28.14 8.47 -19.54
C GLY A 185 -27.69 7.60 -18.35
N GLY A 186 -28.46 6.57 -18.07
CA GLY A 186 -28.23 5.67 -16.94
C GLY A 186 -27.07 4.69 -17.14
N ILE A 187 -26.62 4.07 -16.05
CA ILE A 187 -25.63 3.00 -16.08
C ILE A 187 -26.18 1.80 -16.88
N GLY A 188 -25.42 1.32 -17.88
CA GLY A 188 -25.82 0.18 -18.71
C GLY A 188 -26.63 0.55 -19.97
N VAL A 189 -26.81 1.85 -20.26
CA VAL A 189 -27.56 2.36 -21.45
C VAL A 189 -26.71 2.34 -22.72
N THR A 190 -25.38 2.21 -22.62
CA THR A 190 -24.51 1.94 -23.76
C THR A 190 -24.72 0.51 -24.21
N GLY A 191 -25.55 0.35 -25.25
CA GLY A 191 -26.08 -0.92 -25.69
C GLY A 191 -25.03 -2.02 -25.91
N ARG A 192 -25.51 -3.27 -25.83
CA ARG A 192 -24.81 -4.39 -26.46
C ARG A 192 -24.88 -4.16 -27.97
N SER A 193 -23.76 -3.70 -28.55
CA SER A 193 -23.56 -3.74 -29.99
C SER A 193 -23.35 -5.17 -30.43
#